data_e4e62fe97035122623edf555f9ceb149
#
_entry.id   e4e62fe97035122623edf555f9ceb149
#
_cell.length_a   1.000
_cell.length_b   1.000
_cell.length_c   1.000
_cell.angle_alpha   90.00
_cell.angle_beta   90.00
_cell.angle_gamma   90.00
#
_symmetry.space_group_name_H-M   'P 1'
#
loop_
_entity.id
_entity.type
_entity.pdbx_description
1 polymer ?
#
loop_
_entity_poly.entity_id
_entity_poly.type
_entity_poly.pdbx_seq_one_letter_code
_entity_poly.pdbx_strand_id
1 'polypeptide(L)'
;MKKVEYILVEDAAQNWQVSERSARNYCAQGRVEGALLEGKTWKIPSDAKKPVRKIRHSTVKETLLDCLRREKDSSLKGGIYHKIQIDLTYNSNHIEGSKLTHDQTRYIFETKTIGVTDGAVKFDDIVETVNHFRCIDLIIQGAHTKLSESFIKQLHFILKSGTTDSQKSWFKVGDYKMLENEVGGRSTTKPSEVSEAIKTLLKDYNSKTKITFDDILDFHVRFEAIHPFQDGNGRVGRLIMFKECLKHNIVPFIITEELKMYYYRGIKNWKDERGFLRDTCLTGQDAMKESLNYFGIEYE
;
A
#
# COMPACT_ATOMS: atom_id res chain seq x y z
N MET A 1 -48.05 29.79 16.16
CA MET A 1 -47.32 28.96 15.15
C MET A 1 -46.23 29.84 14.52
N LYS A 2 -44.96 29.49 14.64
CA LYS A 2 -43.87 30.23 13.93
C LYS A 2 -44.05 30.05 12.41
N LYS A 3 -44.16 31.16 11.72
CA LYS A 3 -44.21 31.17 10.24
C LYS A 3 -42.88 30.66 9.73
N VAL A 4 -42.87 29.53 9.03
CA VAL A 4 -41.63 28.99 8.42
C VAL A 4 -41.28 29.91 7.26
N GLU A 5 -40.11 30.49 7.32
CA GLU A 5 -39.54 31.29 6.24
C GLU A 5 -38.81 30.38 5.26
N TYR A 6 -39.02 30.60 3.94
CA TYR A 6 -38.43 29.78 2.89
C TYR A 6 -37.43 30.57 2.05
N ILE A 7 -36.31 29.96 1.71
CA ILE A 7 -35.30 30.50 0.83
C ILE A 7 -35.24 29.70 -0.48
N LEU A 8 -34.60 30.26 -1.51
CA LEU A 8 -34.39 29.59 -2.77
C LEU A 8 -33.20 28.64 -2.70
N VAL A 9 -33.06 27.75 -3.73
CA VAL A 9 -31.94 26.81 -3.86
C VAL A 9 -30.60 27.51 -3.89
N GLU A 10 -30.53 28.68 -4.54
CA GLU A 10 -29.32 29.49 -4.67
C GLU A 10 -28.81 29.93 -3.29
N ASP A 11 -29.69 30.49 -2.44
CA ASP A 11 -29.36 30.93 -1.09
C ASP A 11 -28.94 29.74 -0.20
N ALA A 12 -29.66 28.63 -0.30
CA ALA A 12 -29.34 27.42 0.45
C ALA A 12 -27.99 26.82 -0.01
N ALA A 13 -27.68 26.88 -1.29
CA ALA A 13 -26.39 26.40 -1.83
C ALA A 13 -25.22 27.24 -1.30
N GLN A 14 -25.39 28.57 -1.21
CA GLN A 14 -24.42 29.48 -0.61
C GLN A 14 -24.24 29.19 0.88
N ASN A 15 -25.31 29.09 1.63
CA ASN A 15 -25.29 28.82 3.08
C ASN A 15 -24.63 27.48 3.40
N TRP A 16 -24.82 26.46 2.56
CA TRP A 16 -24.27 25.12 2.73
C TRP A 16 -22.89 24.92 2.08
N GLN A 17 -22.39 25.91 1.35
CA GLN A 17 -21.13 25.83 0.60
C GLN A 17 -21.11 24.63 -0.37
N VAL A 18 -22.15 24.50 -1.18
CA VAL A 18 -22.31 23.46 -2.19
C VAL A 18 -22.79 24.08 -3.51
N SER A 19 -22.71 23.32 -4.61
CA SER A 19 -23.34 23.76 -5.87
C SER A 19 -24.87 23.70 -5.77
N GLU A 20 -25.58 24.58 -6.52
CA GLU A 20 -27.04 24.53 -6.63
C GLU A 20 -27.56 23.14 -7.05
N ARG A 21 -26.83 22.48 -7.96
CA ARG A 21 -27.14 21.11 -8.38
C ARG A 21 -27.15 20.14 -7.20
N SER A 22 -26.20 20.29 -6.27
CA SER A 22 -26.14 19.47 -5.05
C SER A 22 -27.30 19.79 -4.11
N ALA A 23 -27.63 21.06 -3.92
CA ALA A 23 -28.76 21.47 -3.09
C ALA A 23 -30.10 20.95 -3.67
N ARG A 24 -30.33 21.06 -4.99
CA ARG A 24 -31.50 20.47 -5.67
C ARG A 24 -31.57 18.96 -5.49
N ASN A 25 -30.44 18.26 -5.62
CA ASN A 25 -30.39 16.81 -5.42
C ASN A 25 -30.75 16.42 -3.97
N TYR A 26 -30.33 17.19 -2.98
CA TYR A 26 -30.69 16.93 -1.59
C TYR A 26 -32.20 17.04 -1.37
N CYS A 27 -32.85 18.06 -1.96
CA CYS A 27 -34.30 18.22 -1.92
C CYS A 27 -35.03 17.09 -2.65
N ALA A 28 -34.60 16.77 -3.88
CA ALA A 28 -35.20 15.71 -4.68
C ALA A 28 -35.09 14.32 -4.05
N GLN A 29 -34.07 14.10 -3.21
CA GLN A 29 -33.88 12.87 -2.46
C GLN A 29 -34.60 12.86 -1.10
N GLY A 30 -35.40 13.90 -0.79
CA GLY A 30 -36.12 14.01 0.49
C GLY A 30 -35.20 14.18 1.73
N ARG A 31 -33.99 14.68 1.51
CA ARG A 31 -32.97 14.80 2.57
C ARG A 31 -32.98 16.15 3.30
N VAL A 32 -33.80 17.07 2.83
CA VAL A 32 -34.03 18.38 3.44
C VAL A 32 -35.43 18.36 3.99
N GLU A 33 -35.55 18.30 5.32
CA GLU A 33 -36.83 18.28 5.99
C GLU A 33 -37.58 19.60 5.74
N GLY A 34 -38.84 19.51 5.39
CA GLY A 34 -39.70 20.67 5.11
C GLY A 34 -39.46 21.34 3.73
N ALA A 35 -38.58 20.81 2.89
CA ALA A 35 -38.42 21.34 1.52
C ALA A 35 -39.66 21.03 0.66
N LEU A 36 -40.17 22.04 -0.08
CA LEU A 36 -41.35 21.96 -0.91
C LEU A 36 -41.00 22.25 -2.38
N LEU A 37 -41.58 21.52 -3.30
CA LEU A 37 -41.47 21.80 -4.73
C LEU A 37 -42.72 22.60 -5.19
N GLU A 38 -42.52 23.86 -5.53
CA GLU A 38 -43.56 24.70 -6.13
C GLU A 38 -43.29 24.89 -7.64
N GLY A 39 -44.08 24.22 -8.44
CA GLY A 39 -43.84 24.19 -9.87
C GLY A 39 -42.52 23.51 -10.22
N LYS A 40 -41.51 24.28 -10.65
CA LYS A 40 -40.13 23.78 -10.98
C LYS A 40 -39.10 24.26 -9.94
N THR A 41 -39.50 24.94 -8.89
CA THR A 41 -38.60 25.59 -7.93
C THR A 41 -38.74 24.94 -6.54
N TRP A 42 -37.62 24.57 -5.95
CA TRP A 42 -37.57 24.11 -4.57
C TRP A 42 -37.57 25.29 -3.61
N LYS A 43 -38.44 25.22 -2.61
CA LYS A 43 -38.51 26.12 -1.44
C LYS A 43 -37.91 25.36 -0.25
N ILE A 44 -36.89 25.92 0.37
CA ILE A 44 -36.13 25.31 1.47
C ILE A 44 -36.34 26.13 2.74
N PRO A 45 -36.70 25.52 3.89
CA PRO A 45 -36.76 26.27 5.13
C PRO A 45 -35.47 26.99 5.43
N SER A 46 -35.52 28.27 5.84
CA SER A 46 -34.33 29.09 6.09
C SER A 46 -33.43 28.55 7.21
N ASP A 47 -33.99 27.75 8.11
CA ASP A 47 -33.28 27.07 9.22
C ASP A 47 -32.83 25.65 8.89
N ALA A 48 -33.05 25.18 7.66
CA ALA A 48 -32.66 23.85 7.22
C ALA A 48 -31.16 23.69 7.25
N LYS A 49 -30.66 22.62 7.88
CA LYS A 49 -29.24 22.29 7.94
C LYS A 49 -28.81 21.53 6.71
N LYS A 50 -27.55 21.76 6.30
CA LYS A 50 -26.93 20.97 5.22
C LYS A 50 -27.06 19.46 5.52
N PRO A 51 -27.66 18.67 4.62
CA PRO A 51 -27.75 17.24 4.81
C PRO A 51 -26.38 16.59 4.91
N VAL A 52 -26.14 15.80 5.95
CA VAL A 52 -24.92 15.02 6.10
C VAL A 52 -24.80 14.06 4.90
N ARG A 53 -23.65 14.00 4.26
CA ARG A 53 -23.42 13.09 3.13
C ARG A 53 -23.73 11.66 3.61
N LYS A 54 -24.80 11.04 3.09
CA LYS A 54 -25.03 9.61 3.30
C LYS A 54 -23.88 8.89 2.64
N ILE A 55 -22.92 8.39 3.42
CA ILE A 55 -22.03 7.35 2.98
C ILE A 55 -22.95 6.18 2.64
N ARG A 56 -23.01 5.76 1.37
CA ARG A 56 -23.65 4.50 1.01
C ARG A 56 -22.81 3.43 1.67
N HIS A 57 -23.20 2.98 2.85
CA HIS A 57 -22.74 1.70 3.35
C HIS A 57 -23.28 0.66 2.36
N SER A 58 -22.41 0.12 1.54
CA SER A 58 -22.70 -1.13 0.86
C SER A 58 -22.95 -2.14 1.99
N THR A 59 -23.94 -3.01 1.84
CA THR A 59 -24.22 -4.08 2.80
C THR A 59 -23.10 -5.13 2.85
N VAL A 60 -22.11 -5.03 1.97
CA VAL A 60 -20.86 -5.80 1.96
C VAL A 60 -19.78 -4.89 2.57
N LYS A 61 -19.18 -5.35 3.66
CA LYS A 61 -18.07 -4.69 4.35
C LYS A 61 -16.90 -4.57 3.36
N GLU A 62 -16.54 -3.34 2.97
CA GLU A 62 -15.45 -3.09 2.02
C GLU A 62 -14.11 -3.44 2.71
N THR A 63 -13.34 -4.34 2.13
CA THR A 63 -12.00 -4.67 2.63
C THR A 63 -10.99 -3.56 2.30
N LEU A 64 -9.84 -3.55 2.98
CA LEU A 64 -8.74 -2.65 2.62
C LEU A 64 -8.37 -2.80 1.13
N LEU A 65 -8.30 -4.02 0.62
CA LEU A 65 -7.98 -4.28 -0.79
C LEU A 65 -9.01 -3.66 -1.75
N ASP A 66 -10.30 -3.77 -1.43
CA ASP A 66 -11.36 -3.15 -2.25
C ASP A 66 -11.25 -1.63 -2.25
N CYS A 67 -10.95 -1.05 -1.09
CA CYS A 67 -10.70 0.39 -0.95
C CYS A 67 -9.50 0.83 -1.81
N LEU A 68 -8.38 0.10 -1.73
CA LEU A 68 -7.17 0.40 -2.52
C LEU A 68 -7.44 0.33 -4.02
N ARG A 69 -8.18 -0.67 -4.50
CA ARG A 69 -8.59 -0.79 -5.90
C ARG A 69 -9.44 0.38 -6.34
N ARG A 70 -10.48 0.68 -5.58
CA ARG A 70 -11.39 1.80 -5.87
C ARG A 70 -10.67 3.15 -5.93
N GLU A 71 -9.78 3.42 -4.97
CA GLU A 71 -9.01 4.68 -4.93
C GLU A 71 -8.01 4.76 -6.08
N LYS A 72 -7.32 3.66 -6.40
CA LYS A 72 -6.44 3.55 -7.55
C LYS A 72 -7.18 3.83 -8.86
N ASP A 73 -8.29 3.14 -9.11
CA ASP A 73 -9.07 3.24 -10.35
C ASP A 73 -9.71 4.62 -10.52
N SER A 74 -10.09 5.26 -9.41
CA SER A 74 -10.63 6.63 -9.41
C SER A 74 -9.55 7.72 -9.41
N SER A 75 -8.26 7.34 -9.32
CA SER A 75 -7.14 8.28 -9.17
C SER A 75 -7.35 9.26 -8.00
N LEU A 76 -7.91 8.78 -6.89
CA LEU A 76 -8.21 9.60 -5.71
C LEU A 76 -6.91 10.07 -5.06
N LYS A 77 -6.77 11.38 -4.91
CA LYS A 77 -5.62 11.98 -4.20
C LYS A 77 -5.88 12.07 -2.71
N GLY A 78 -4.84 11.80 -1.91
CA GLY A 78 -4.89 11.95 -0.45
C GLY A 78 -5.69 10.87 0.28
N GLY A 79 -5.99 9.72 -0.36
CA GLY A 79 -6.59 8.55 0.28
C GLY A 79 -5.56 7.56 0.81
N ILE A 80 -6.03 6.40 1.28
CA ILE A 80 -5.15 5.35 1.84
C ILE A 80 -4.23 4.73 0.77
N TYR A 81 -4.71 4.58 -0.48
CA TYR A 81 -3.87 4.15 -1.60
C TYR A 81 -2.69 5.09 -1.80
N HIS A 82 -2.95 6.40 -1.86
CA HIS A 82 -1.93 7.43 -2.01
C HIS A 82 -0.90 7.35 -0.87
N LYS A 83 -1.36 7.26 0.38
CA LYS A 83 -0.49 7.13 1.55
C LYS A 83 0.38 5.87 1.49
N ILE A 84 -0.21 4.71 1.20
CA ILE A 84 0.52 3.44 1.13
C ILE A 84 1.57 3.48 0.00
N GLN A 85 1.25 4.03 -1.17
CA GLN A 85 2.20 4.16 -2.26
C GLN A 85 3.46 4.91 -1.80
N ILE A 86 3.30 6.03 -1.13
CA ILE A 86 4.42 6.86 -0.69
C ILE A 86 5.17 6.21 0.47
N ASP A 87 4.46 5.85 1.54
CA ASP A 87 5.10 5.41 2.78
C ASP A 87 5.78 4.05 2.64
N LEU A 88 5.12 3.07 1.98
CA LEU A 88 5.72 1.76 1.75
C LEU A 88 6.94 1.86 0.83
N THR A 89 6.85 2.68 -0.22
CA THR A 89 7.96 2.86 -1.16
C THR A 89 9.13 3.56 -0.50
N TYR A 90 8.89 4.68 0.18
CA TYR A 90 9.93 5.42 0.89
C TYR A 90 10.67 4.52 1.89
N ASN A 91 9.95 3.93 2.83
CA ASN A 91 10.55 3.15 3.89
C ASN A 91 11.27 1.90 3.34
N SER A 92 10.66 1.17 2.39
CA SER A 92 11.26 -0.03 1.83
C SER A 92 12.56 0.25 1.05
N ASN A 93 12.65 1.36 0.32
CA ASN A 93 13.87 1.76 -0.37
C ASN A 93 14.90 2.35 0.59
N HIS A 94 14.46 3.11 1.61
CA HIS A 94 15.35 3.72 2.59
C HIS A 94 16.09 2.67 3.43
N ILE A 95 15.42 1.58 3.80
CA ILE A 95 16.04 0.42 4.46
C ILE A 95 17.21 -0.14 3.63
N GLU A 96 17.09 -0.16 2.30
CA GLU A 96 18.12 -0.65 1.37
C GLU A 96 19.16 0.42 0.99
N GLY A 97 19.07 1.60 1.60
CA GLY A 97 20.10 2.63 1.47
C GLY A 97 19.81 3.74 0.45
N SER A 98 18.60 3.80 -0.11
CA SER A 98 18.17 4.95 -0.90
C SER A 98 18.28 6.24 -0.09
N LYS A 99 18.75 7.30 -0.73
CA LYS A 99 18.93 8.63 -0.12
C LYS A 99 17.80 9.60 -0.43
N LEU A 100 16.77 9.15 -1.17
CA LEU A 100 15.60 9.97 -1.40
C LEU A 100 14.90 10.26 -0.07
N THR A 101 14.46 11.50 0.11
CA THR A 101 13.62 11.89 1.24
C THR A 101 12.18 11.43 1.03
N HIS A 102 11.39 11.44 2.10
CA HIS A 102 9.95 11.16 2.00
C HIS A 102 9.24 12.13 1.05
N ASP A 103 9.58 13.44 1.13
CA ASP A 103 9.02 14.45 0.23
C ASP A 103 9.42 14.23 -1.23
N GLN A 104 10.68 13.86 -1.50
CA GLN A 104 11.11 13.52 -2.86
C GLN A 104 10.36 12.30 -3.41
N THR A 105 10.17 11.26 -2.58
CA THR A 105 9.34 10.08 -2.94
C THR A 105 7.91 10.50 -3.25
N ARG A 106 7.33 11.40 -2.45
CA ARG A 106 6.00 11.97 -2.67
C ARG A 106 5.92 12.76 -3.98
N TYR A 107 6.88 13.65 -4.26
CA TYR A 107 6.90 14.41 -5.52
C TYR A 107 7.02 13.51 -6.74
N ILE A 108 7.86 12.46 -6.70
CA ILE A 108 7.95 11.49 -7.79
C ILE A 108 6.60 10.81 -8.01
N PHE A 109 5.88 10.46 -6.95
CA PHE A 109 4.56 9.84 -7.08
C PHE A 109 3.51 10.81 -7.64
N GLU A 110 3.37 11.98 -7.01
CA GLU A 110 2.29 12.94 -7.29
C GLU A 110 2.47 13.69 -8.60
N THR A 111 3.70 14.16 -8.88
CA THR A 111 3.98 15.14 -9.94
C THR A 111 4.91 14.64 -11.02
N LYS A 112 5.50 13.45 -10.85
CA LYS A 112 6.55 12.91 -11.73
C LYS A 112 7.78 13.81 -11.82
N THR A 113 8.02 14.60 -10.78
CA THR A 113 9.18 15.47 -10.64
C THR A 113 9.99 15.11 -9.40
N ILE A 114 11.21 15.58 -9.31
CA ILE A 114 12.06 15.50 -8.14
C ILE A 114 12.56 16.88 -7.77
N GLY A 115 12.33 17.29 -6.52
CA GLY A 115 12.97 18.48 -5.96
C GLY A 115 14.40 18.15 -5.52
N VAL A 116 15.39 18.77 -6.15
CA VAL A 116 16.79 18.67 -5.73
C VAL A 116 17.18 20.03 -5.14
N THR A 117 17.40 20.07 -3.83
CA THR A 117 17.82 21.28 -3.15
C THR A 117 19.32 21.34 -2.98
N ASP A 118 19.96 20.20 -2.64
CA ASP A 118 21.40 20.13 -2.44
C ASP A 118 21.92 18.73 -2.81
N GLY A 119 23.00 18.70 -3.61
CA GLY A 119 23.73 17.47 -3.94
C GLY A 119 23.15 16.67 -5.11
N ALA A 120 23.80 15.54 -5.42
CA ALA A 120 23.40 14.62 -6.48
C ALA A 120 22.46 13.54 -5.95
N VAL A 121 21.40 13.29 -6.66
CA VAL A 121 20.50 12.13 -6.44
C VAL A 121 20.95 11.01 -7.34
N LYS A 122 21.07 9.78 -6.79
CA LYS A 122 21.41 8.61 -7.59
C LYS A 122 20.25 8.28 -8.54
N PHE A 123 20.59 8.08 -9.82
CA PHE A 123 19.59 7.72 -10.83
C PHE A 123 18.83 6.45 -10.45
N ASP A 124 19.53 5.42 -9.96
CA ASP A 124 18.90 4.16 -9.57
C ASP A 124 17.91 4.33 -8.42
N ASP A 125 18.15 5.23 -7.46
CA ASP A 125 17.19 5.52 -6.38
C ASP A 125 15.85 6.03 -6.96
N ILE A 126 15.89 6.85 -8.03
CA ILE A 126 14.68 7.35 -8.71
C ILE A 126 13.99 6.22 -9.47
N VAL A 127 14.75 5.46 -10.26
CA VAL A 127 14.22 4.34 -11.07
C VAL A 127 13.57 3.30 -10.17
N GLU A 128 14.25 2.87 -9.12
CA GLU A 128 13.74 1.88 -8.17
C GLU A 128 12.51 2.39 -7.40
N THR A 129 12.45 3.68 -7.09
CA THR A 129 11.27 4.29 -6.48
C THR A 129 10.05 4.23 -7.41
N VAL A 130 10.21 4.62 -8.67
CA VAL A 130 9.13 4.52 -9.68
C VAL A 130 8.71 3.08 -9.90
N ASN A 131 9.67 2.17 -9.96
CA ASN A 131 9.41 0.74 -10.13
C ASN A 131 8.71 0.13 -8.92
N HIS A 132 9.04 0.57 -7.70
CA HIS A 132 8.39 0.11 -6.49
C HIS A 132 6.89 0.48 -6.47
N PHE A 133 6.53 1.69 -6.91
CA PHE A 133 5.11 2.06 -7.10
C PHE A 133 4.39 1.10 -8.06
N ARG A 134 5.05 0.73 -9.17
CA ARG A 134 4.48 -0.23 -10.13
C ARG A 134 4.31 -1.62 -9.52
N CYS A 135 5.24 -2.04 -8.65
CA CYS A 135 5.11 -3.30 -7.91
C CYS A 135 3.89 -3.28 -6.97
N ILE A 136 3.66 -2.19 -6.25
CA ILE A 136 2.47 -2.03 -5.40
C ILE A 136 1.19 -2.11 -6.24
N ASP A 137 1.16 -1.45 -7.41
CA ASP A 137 0.02 -1.50 -8.32
C ASP A 137 -0.26 -2.92 -8.83
N LEU A 138 0.78 -3.66 -9.21
CA LEU A 138 0.67 -5.06 -9.60
C LEU A 138 0.09 -5.91 -8.47
N ILE A 139 0.55 -5.68 -7.23
CA ILE A 139 0.08 -6.39 -6.04
C ILE A 139 -1.40 -6.12 -5.80
N ILE A 140 -1.85 -4.87 -5.82
CA ILE A 140 -3.25 -4.50 -5.60
C ILE A 140 -4.17 -5.17 -6.65
N GLN A 141 -3.74 -5.21 -7.91
CA GLN A 141 -4.49 -5.88 -8.98
C GLN A 141 -4.52 -7.39 -8.78
N GLY A 142 -3.36 -8.00 -8.49
CA GLY A 142 -3.17 -9.44 -8.42
C GLY A 142 -3.19 -10.02 -6.99
N ALA A 143 -3.67 -9.31 -5.97
CA ALA A 143 -3.55 -9.74 -4.57
C ALA A 143 -4.06 -11.16 -4.31
N HIS A 144 -5.21 -11.54 -4.90
CA HIS A 144 -5.83 -12.86 -4.71
C HIS A 144 -5.13 -14.00 -5.46
N THR A 145 -4.20 -13.70 -6.37
CA THR A 145 -3.49 -14.76 -7.08
C THR A 145 -2.62 -15.57 -6.12
N LYS A 146 -2.47 -16.86 -6.42
CA LYS A 146 -1.57 -17.72 -5.65
C LYS A 146 -0.14 -17.24 -5.78
N LEU A 147 0.59 -17.19 -4.65
CA LEU A 147 2.01 -16.86 -4.68
C LEU A 147 2.77 -17.93 -5.48
N SER A 148 3.52 -17.50 -6.48
CA SER A 148 4.22 -18.36 -7.42
C SER A 148 5.62 -17.84 -7.73
N GLU A 149 6.47 -18.71 -8.23
CA GLU A 149 7.81 -18.36 -8.69
C GLU A 149 7.77 -17.26 -9.77
N SER A 150 6.83 -17.37 -10.72
CA SER A 150 6.67 -16.38 -11.79
C SER A 150 6.27 -15.01 -11.22
N PHE A 151 5.41 -14.96 -10.22
CA PHE A 151 5.03 -13.69 -9.58
C PHE A 151 6.20 -13.06 -8.82
N ILE A 152 6.99 -13.85 -8.09
CA ILE A 152 8.20 -13.39 -7.40
C ILE A 152 9.20 -12.81 -8.39
N LYS A 153 9.46 -13.53 -9.49
CA LYS A 153 10.33 -13.08 -10.56
C LYS A 153 9.81 -11.82 -11.26
N GLN A 154 8.50 -11.72 -11.44
CA GLN A 154 7.86 -10.52 -12.02
C GLN A 154 8.05 -9.29 -11.13
N LEU A 155 7.89 -9.41 -9.81
CA LEU A 155 8.17 -8.30 -8.88
C LEU A 155 9.61 -7.83 -9.01
N HIS A 156 10.58 -8.76 -9.00
CA HIS A 156 11.99 -8.43 -9.18
C HIS A 156 12.27 -7.80 -10.55
N PHE A 157 11.64 -8.34 -11.61
CA PHE A 157 11.77 -7.79 -12.96
C PHE A 157 11.35 -6.32 -13.01
N ILE A 158 10.17 -6.01 -12.48
CA ILE A 158 9.66 -4.63 -12.44
C ILE A 158 10.60 -3.75 -11.60
N LEU A 159 10.96 -4.21 -10.39
CA LEU A 159 11.75 -3.44 -9.43
C LEU A 159 13.12 -3.03 -10.00
N LYS A 160 13.81 -3.94 -10.66
CA LYS A 160 15.21 -3.74 -11.11
C LYS A 160 15.32 -3.35 -12.59
N SER A 161 14.21 -3.26 -13.33
CA SER A 161 14.25 -2.84 -14.74
C SER A 161 14.73 -1.39 -14.87
N GLY A 162 15.68 -1.17 -15.81
CA GLY A 162 16.20 0.17 -16.12
C GLY A 162 17.20 0.73 -15.12
N THR A 163 17.62 -0.05 -14.12
CA THR A 163 18.70 0.32 -13.20
C THR A 163 20.07 0.10 -13.87
N THR A 164 21.12 0.72 -13.35
CA THR A 164 22.51 0.50 -13.81
C THR A 164 22.92 -0.96 -13.67
N ASP A 165 22.48 -1.65 -12.64
CA ASP A 165 22.71 -3.08 -12.45
C ASP A 165 22.08 -3.93 -13.55
N SER A 166 20.94 -3.54 -14.11
CA SER A 166 20.25 -4.28 -15.17
C SER A 166 21.05 -4.40 -16.46
N GLN A 167 22.08 -3.58 -16.63
CA GLN A 167 22.98 -3.58 -17.79
C GLN A 167 24.14 -4.57 -17.66
N LYS A 168 24.37 -5.13 -16.46
CA LYS A 168 25.45 -6.06 -16.20
C LYS A 168 25.08 -7.47 -16.67
N SER A 169 25.96 -8.13 -17.42
CA SER A 169 25.71 -9.46 -18.01
C SER A 169 25.41 -10.55 -16.97
N TRP A 170 25.96 -10.41 -15.77
CA TRP A 170 25.78 -11.34 -14.65
C TRP A 170 24.59 -10.99 -13.75
N PHE A 171 23.93 -9.84 -13.95
CA PHE A 171 22.76 -9.44 -13.20
C PHE A 171 21.49 -9.80 -13.99
N LYS A 172 20.80 -10.84 -13.57
CA LYS A 172 19.59 -11.30 -14.26
C LYS A 172 18.35 -10.63 -13.68
N VAL A 173 17.84 -9.60 -14.36
CA VAL A 173 16.59 -8.92 -13.97
C VAL A 173 15.42 -9.89 -14.17
N GLY A 174 14.67 -10.13 -13.08
CA GLY A 174 13.55 -11.06 -13.11
C GLY A 174 13.94 -12.54 -13.10
N ASP A 175 15.22 -12.86 -12.84
CA ASP A 175 15.67 -14.23 -12.67
C ASP A 175 16.65 -14.36 -11.51
N TYR A 176 16.96 -15.59 -11.14
CA TYR A 176 17.79 -15.89 -9.98
C TYR A 176 19.25 -15.48 -10.16
N LYS A 177 19.90 -15.25 -9.03
CA LYS A 177 21.32 -14.85 -8.98
C LYS A 177 22.23 -15.85 -9.66
N MET A 178 23.27 -15.32 -10.27
CA MET A 178 24.33 -16.12 -10.91
C MET A 178 25.57 -16.24 -10.03
N LEU A 179 25.79 -15.28 -9.15
CA LEU A 179 26.93 -15.22 -8.25
C LEU A 179 26.49 -15.47 -6.81
N GLU A 180 27.36 -16.09 -6.03
CA GLU A 180 27.16 -16.22 -4.58
C GLU A 180 27.10 -14.83 -3.93
N ASN A 181 26.28 -14.69 -2.91
CA ASN A 181 26.15 -13.46 -2.13
C ASN A 181 26.01 -13.78 -0.63
N GLU A 182 26.22 -12.77 0.17
CA GLU A 182 26.15 -12.85 1.63
C GLU A 182 25.17 -11.78 2.17
N VAL A 183 24.54 -12.10 3.28
CA VAL A 183 23.67 -11.16 4.02
C VAL A 183 24.07 -11.18 5.48
N GLY A 184 24.47 -10.02 6.02
CA GLY A 184 24.86 -9.89 7.41
C GLY A 184 26.03 -10.83 7.81
N GLY A 185 26.98 -11.06 6.89
CA GLY A 185 28.14 -11.94 7.09
C GLY A 185 27.80 -13.44 7.07
N ARG A 186 26.64 -13.83 6.52
CA ARG A 186 26.22 -15.22 6.35
C ARG A 186 26.06 -15.53 4.86
N SER A 187 26.63 -16.64 4.43
CA SER A 187 26.38 -17.15 3.07
C SER A 187 24.92 -17.52 2.90
N THR A 188 24.36 -17.18 1.76
CA THR A 188 22.99 -17.50 1.36
C THR A 188 22.97 -18.79 0.52
N THR A 189 21.78 -19.22 0.09
CA THR A 189 21.65 -20.40 -0.79
C THR A 189 22.50 -20.23 -2.05
N LYS A 190 23.24 -21.26 -2.45
CA LYS A 190 24.07 -21.24 -3.67
C LYS A 190 23.23 -21.05 -4.93
N PRO A 191 23.71 -20.35 -5.97
CA PRO A 191 22.94 -20.10 -7.19
C PRO A 191 22.30 -21.36 -7.80
N SER A 192 23.02 -22.48 -7.81
CA SER A 192 22.53 -23.77 -8.35
C SER A 192 21.36 -24.38 -7.54
N GLU A 193 21.19 -23.99 -6.29
CA GLU A 193 20.20 -24.55 -5.36
C GLU A 193 18.97 -23.63 -5.17
N VAL A 194 19.04 -22.37 -5.63
CA VAL A 194 17.99 -21.36 -5.42
C VAL A 194 16.63 -21.81 -5.95
N SER A 195 16.61 -22.37 -7.18
CA SER A 195 15.35 -22.77 -7.82
C SER A 195 14.60 -23.82 -6.99
N GLU A 196 15.31 -24.84 -6.50
CA GLU A 196 14.69 -25.88 -5.69
C GLU A 196 14.31 -25.37 -4.30
N ALA A 197 15.12 -24.51 -3.70
CA ALA A 197 14.80 -23.88 -2.41
C ALA A 197 13.53 -23.02 -2.48
N ILE A 198 13.34 -22.23 -3.54
CA ILE A 198 12.12 -21.43 -3.75
C ILE A 198 10.90 -22.31 -4.02
N LYS A 199 11.04 -23.38 -4.83
CA LYS A 199 9.94 -24.34 -5.05
C LYS A 199 9.49 -24.99 -3.75
N THR A 200 10.43 -25.41 -2.93
CA THR A 200 10.15 -26.00 -1.62
C THR A 200 9.45 -24.99 -0.70
N LEU A 201 9.98 -23.75 -0.60
CA LEU A 201 9.37 -22.69 0.17
C LEU A 201 7.92 -22.42 -0.26
N LEU A 202 7.67 -22.30 -1.56
CA LEU A 202 6.35 -22.07 -2.13
C LEU A 202 5.41 -23.28 -1.91
N LYS A 203 5.90 -24.50 -2.04
CA LYS A 203 5.12 -25.73 -1.77
C LYS A 203 4.65 -25.74 -0.32
N ASP A 204 5.56 -25.52 0.63
CA ASP A 204 5.25 -25.50 2.06
C ASP A 204 4.24 -24.41 2.40
N TYR A 205 4.45 -23.19 1.91
CA TYR A 205 3.56 -22.07 2.16
C TYR A 205 2.17 -22.32 1.56
N ASN A 206 2.11 -22.71 0.31
CA ASN A 206 0.86 -22.89 -0.43
C ASN A 206 0.09 -24.16 -0.04
N SER A 207 0.67 -25.08 0.73
CA SER A 207 -0.03 -26.27 1.25
C SER A 207 -0.90 -25.97 2.47
N LYS A 208 -0.72 -24.82 3.10
CA LYS A 208 -1.46 -24.43 4.29
C LYS A 208 -2.92 -24.09 3.94
N THR A 209 -3.86 -24.59 4.69
CA THR A 209 -5.29 -24.31 4.49
C THR A 209 -5.71 -22.93 4.94
N LYS A 210 -5.04 -22.40 5.96
CA LYS A 210 -5.22 -21.04 6.48
C LYS A 210 -3.85 -20.42 6.69
N ILE A 211 -3.64 -19.25 6.14
CA ILE A 211 -2.42 -18.47 6.33
C ILE A 211 -2.62 -17.50 7.50
N THR A 212 -1.69 -17.51 8.42
CA THR A 212 -1.63 -16.62 9.57
C THR A 212 -0.59 -15.53 9.36
N PHE A 213 -0.60 -14.52 10.23
CA PHE A 213 0.44 -13.49 10.25
C PHE A 213 1.86 -14.09 10.42
N ASP A 214 2.00 -15.06 11.33
CA ASP A 214 3.27 -15.75 11.58
C ASP A 214 3.73 -16.57 10.35
N ASP A 215 2.82 -17.10 9.55
CA ASP A 215 3.16 -17.81 8.30
C ASP A 215 3.73 -16.87 7.26
N ILE A 216 3.23 -15.63 7.18
CA ILE A 216 3.75 -14.60 6.27
C ILE A 216 5.17 -14.20 6.72
N LEU A 217 5.40 -14.04 8.01
CA LEU A 217 6.72 -13.73 8.56
C LEU A 217 7.71 -14.88 8.35
N ASP A 218 7.29 -16.13 8.58
CA ASP A 218 8.12 -17.31 8.34
C ASP A 218 8.54 -17.44 6.87
N PHE A 219 7.57 -17.22 5.96
CA PHE A 219 7.87 -17.18 4.53
C PHE A 219 8.95 -16.12 4.22
N HIS A 220 8.80 -14.92 4.76
CA HIS A 220 9.72 -13.82 4.53
C HIS A 220 11.13 -14.14 5.05
N VAL A 221 11.26 -14.65 6.27
CA VAL A 221 12.56 -15.03 6.84
C VAL A 221 13.26 -16.11 6.02
N ARG A 222 12.51 -17.12 5.57
CA ARG A 222 13.05 -18.18 4.71
C ARG A 222 13.43 -17.65 3.34
N PHE A 223 12.65 -16.71 2.78
CA PHE A 223 12.96 -16.04 1.53
C PHE A 223 14.26 -15.22 1.63
N GLU A 224 14.44 -14.46 2.73
CA GLU A 224 15.65 -13.70 3.02
C GLU A 224 16.87 -14.64 3.21
N ALA A 225 16.70 -15.82 3.81
CA ALA A 225 17.76 -16.80 3.97
C ALA A 225 18.18 -17.42 2.62
N ILE A 226 17.23 -17.68 1.70
CA ILE A 226 17.50 -18.14 0.34
C ILE A 226 18.21 -17.05 -0.46
N HIS A 227 17.76 -15.82 -0.35
CA HIS A 227 18.29 -14.64 -1.04
C HIS A 227 18.39 -14.86 -2.55
N PRO A 228 17.24 -15.10 -3.24
CA PRO A 228 17.22 -15.69 -4.56
C PRO A 228 17.79 -14.78 -5.66
N PHE A 229 17.80 -13.47 -5.48
CA PHE A 229 18.26 -12.51 -6.48
C PHE A 229 19.64 -11.95 -6.13
N GLN A 230 20.31 -11.37 -7.11
CA GLN A 230 21.61 -10.74 -6.88
C GLN A 230 21.52 -9.48 -6.00
N ASP A 231 20.42 -8.73 -6.12
CA ASP A 231 20.04 -7.57 -5.31
C ASP A 231 18.51 -7.46 -5.30
N GLY A 232 17.94 -6.62 -4.42
CA GLY A 232 16.50 -6.33 -4.34
C GLY A 232 15.68 -7.35 -3.55
N ASN A 233 16.32 -8.33 -2.89
CA ASN A 233 15.62 -9.37 -2.13
C ASN A 233 14.77 -8.80 -0.99
N GLY A 234 15.30 -7.91 -0.18
CA GLY A 234 14.57 -7.29 0.93
C GLY A 234 13.31 -6.56 0.46
N ARG A 235 13.41 -5.79 -0.62
CA ARG A 235 12.25 -5.07 -1.21
C ARG A 235 11.21 -6.04 -1.75
N VAL A 236 11.63 -7.05 -2.52
CA VAL A 236 10.71 -8.10 -3.02
C VAL A 236 10.06 -8.85 -1.85
N GLY A 237 10.82 -9.22 -0.82
CA GLY A 237 10.31 -9.88 0.37
C GLY A 237 9.25 -9.05 1.10
N ARG A 238 9.48 -7.75 1.31
CA ARG A 238 8.50 -6.85 1.94
C ARG A 238 7.26 -6.64 1.06
N LEU A 239 7.43 -6.56 -0.26
CA LEU A 239 6.31 -6.51 -1.21
C LEU A 239 5.47 -7.80 -1.18
N ILE A 240 6.09 -8.98 -1.01
CA ILE A 240 5.36 -10.26 -0.84
C ILE A 240 4.59 -10.25 0.46
N MET A 241 5.17 -9.79 1.58
CA MET A 241 4.43 -9.67 2.84
C MET A 241 3.21 -8.77 2.70
N PHE A 242 3.35 -7.60 2.06
CA PHE A 242 2.24 -6.70 1.77
C PHE A 242 1.14 -7.39 0.95
N LYS A 243 1.51 -8.09 -0.13
CA LYS A 243 0.57 -8.87 -0.96
C LYS A 243 -0.20 -9.91 -0.16
N GLU A 244 0.51 -10.72 0.62
CA GLU A 244 -0.12 -11.80 1.36
C GLU A 244 -0.99 -11.30 2.51
N CYS A 245 -0.62 -10.17 3.15
CA CYS A 245 -1.51 -9.48 4.09
C CYS A 245 -2.83 -9.08 3.42
N LEU A 246 -2.79 -8.42 2.26
CA LEU A 246 -4.00 -8.03 1.52
C LEU A 246 -4.83 -9.25 1.12
N LYS A 247 -4.18 -10.31 0.62
CA LYS A 247 -4.86 -11.54 0.19
C LYS A 247 -5.66 -12.22 1.28
N HIS A 248 -5.10 -12.23 2.48
CA HIS A 248 -5.66 -12.96 3.62
C HIS A 248 -6.43 -12.05 4.60
N ASN A 249 -6.75 -10.81 4.18
CA ASN A 249 -7.43 -9.80 4.99
C ASN A 249 -6.75 -9.55 6.34
N ILE A 250 -5.42 -9.58 6.34
CA ILE A 250 -4.59 -9.21 7.48
C ILE A 250 -4.15 -7.77 7.27
N VAL A 251 -4.25 -6.92 8.31
CA VAL A 251 -3.77 -5.55 8.23
C VAL A 251 -2.28 -5.56 7.87
N PRO A 252 -1.86 -4.91 6.77
CA PRO A 252 -0.45 -4.84 6.41
C PRO A 252 0.33 -3.92 7.36
N PHE A 253 1.64 -3.93 7.24
CA PHE A 253 2.54 -3.11 8.05
C PHE A 253 3.67 -2.54 7.20
N ILE A 254 4.29 -1.49 7.70
CA ILE A 254 5.45 -0.86 7.10
C ILE A 254 6.58 -0.87 8.12
N ILE A 255 7.75 -1.35 7.72
CA ILE A 255 8.96 -1.26 8.53
C ILE A 255 9.57 0.12 8.28
N THR A 256 9.57 0.97 9.29
CA THR A 256 10.20 2.30 9.24
C THR A 256 11.68 2.23 9.60
N GLU A 257 12.41 3.35 9.43
CA GLU A 257 13.83 3.40 9.83
C GLU A 257 14.02 3.13 11.32
N GLU A 258 13.10 3.58 12.17
CA GLU A 258 13.14 3.33 13.62
C GLU A 258 12.97 1.84 13.94
N LEU A 259 12.23 1.10 13.12
CA LEU A 259 12.00 -0.33 13.29
C LEU A 259 13.09 -1.20 12.64
N LYS A 260 13.93 -0.64 11.78
CA LYS A 260 14.92 -1.35 10.95
C LYS A 260 15.84 -2.28 11.77
N MET A 261 16.43 -1.78 12.84
CA MET A 261 17.35 -2.57 13.65
C MET A 261 16.64 -3.74 14.35
N TYR A 262 15.43 -3.53 14.82
CA TYR A 262 14.61 -4.57 15.44
C TYR A 262 14.16 -5.61 14.41
N TYR A 263 13.82 -5.18 13.21
CA TYR A 263 13.45 -6.04 12.08
C TYR A 263 14.61 -6.97 11.68
N TYR A 264 15.82 -6.46 11.50
CA TYR A 264 16.98 -7.30 11.19
C TYR A 264 17.34 -8.24 12.34
N ARG A 265 17.26 -7.77 13.58
CA ARG A 265 17.42 -8.62 14.76
C ARG A 265 16.40 -9.76 14.77
N GLY A 266 15.15 -9.43 14.46
CA GLY A 266 14.05 -10.39 14.42
C GLY A 266 14.25 -11.45 13.32
N ILE A 267 14.65 -11.06 12.11
CA ILE A 267 14.98 -12.00 11.03
C ILE A 267 16.12 -12.94 11.46
N LYS A 268 17.19 -12.37 12.04
CA LYS A 268 18.36 -13.14 12.48
C LYS A 268 18.03 -14.20 13.53
N ASN A 269 17.13 -13.87 14.45
CA ASN A 269 16.81 -14.72 15.60
C ASN A 269 15.49 -15.51 15.44
N TRP A 270 14.86 -15.51 14.28
CA TRP A 270 13.54 -16.10 14.05
C TRP A 270 13.41 -17.56 14.47
N LYS A 271 14.48 -18.35 14.34
CA LYS A 271 14.48 -19.76 14.73
C LYS A 271 14.42 -19.95 16.25
N ASP A 272 15.04 -19.05 16.99
CA ASP A 272 15.20 -19.14 18.44
C ASP A 272 14.13 -18.34 19.17
N GLU A 273 13.80 -17.12 18.69
CA GLU A 273 12.87 -16.20 19.32
C GLU A 273 12.04 -15.43 18.27
N ARG A 274 10.88 -15.98 17.93
CA ARG A 274 9.96 -15.40 16.94
C ARG A 274 9.35 -14.06 17.37
N GLY A 275 9.25 -13.84 18.69
CA GLY A 275 8.67 -12.63 19.26
C GLY A 275 9.34 -11.37 18.75
N PHE A 276 10.65 -11.37 18.57
CA PHE A 276 11.38 -10.16 18.12
C PHE A 276 10.88 -9.62 16.79
N LEU A 277 10.74 -10.47 15.76
CA LEU A 277 10.22 -10.03 14.47
C LEU A 277 8.72 -9.74 14.53
N ARG A 278 7.98 -10.63 15.20
CA ARG A 278 6.54 -10.52 15.32
C ARG A 278 6.13 -9.20 15.96
N ASP A 279 6.71 -8.85 17.11
CA ASP A 279 6.38 -7.62 17.84
C ASP A 279 6.78 -6.37 17.03
N THR A 280 7.94 -6.42 16.34
CA THR A 280 8.35 -5.34 15.43
C THR A 280 7.33 -5.12 14.32
N CYS A 281 6.86 -6.18 13.67
CA CYS A 281 5.88 -6.10 12.60
C CYS A 281 4.49 -5.71 13.12
N LEU A 282 4.10 -6.13 14.32
CA LEU A 282 2.87 -5.69 14.99
C LEU A 282 2.91 -4.20 15.32
N THR A 283 4.05 -3.66 15.74
CA THR A 283 4.22 -2.21 15.94
C THR A 283 3.94 -1.44 14.62
N GLY A 284 4.51 -1.92 13.50
CA GLY A 284 4.20 -1.34 12.18
C GLY A 284 2.74 -1.51 11.76
N GLN A 285 2.11 -2.62 12.18
CA GLN A 285 0.69 -2.87 11.94
C GLN A 285 -0.22 -1.92 12.75
N ASP A 286 0.16 -1.59 13.97
CA ASP A 286 -0.61 -0.65 14.79
C ASP A 286 -0.60 0.76 14.18
N ALA A 287 0.55 1.23 13.68
CA ALA A 287 0.61 2.48 12.91
C ALA A 287 -0.25 2.45 11.64
N MET A 288 -0.34 1.29 10.97
CA MET A 288 -1.25 1.12 9.84
C MET A 288 -2.72 1.18 10.28
N LYS A 289 -3.09 0.54 11.39
CA LYS A 289 -4.46 0.60 11.95
C LYS A 289 -4.86 2.04 12.29
N GLU A 290 -3.96 2.85 12.85
CA GLU A 290 -4.22 4.29 13.06
C GLU A 290 -4.53 5.00 11.74
N SER A 291 -3.78 4.70 10.68
CA SER A 291 -4.04 5.24 9.36
C SER A 291 -5.40 4.78 8.81
N LEU A 292 -5.75 3.50 8.95
CA LEU A 292 -7.05 2.96 8.52
C LEU A 292 -8.20 3.64 9.28
N ASN A 293 -8.05 3.83 10.59
CA ASN A 293 -9.04 4.55 11.42
C ASN A 293 -9.22 6.00 10.95
N TYR A 294 -8.11 6.70 10.63
CA TYR A 294 -8.16 8.07 10.10
C TYR A 294 -8.96 8.14 8.78
N PHE A 295 -8.82 7.15 7.90
CA PHE A 295 -9.57 7.08 6.63
C PHE A 295 -10.96 6.43 6.78
N GLY A 296 -11.36 5.99 7.97
CA GLY A 296 -12.65 5.36 8.22
C GLY A 296 -12.78 3.99 7.55
N ILE A 297 -11.68 3.26 7.41
CA ILE A 297 -11.62 1.92 6.83
C ILE A 297 -11.67 0.89 7.96
N GLU A 298 -12.68 0.03 7.93
CA GLU A 298 -12.83 -1.05 8.90
C GLU A 298 -11.86 -2.20 8.60
N TYR A 299 -11.33 -2.79 9.64
CA TYR A 299 -10.47 -4.00 9.60
C TYR A 299 -10.85 -4.94 10.74
N GLU A 300 -10.57 -6.23 10.59
CA GLU A 300 -10.83 -7.27 11.62
C GLU A 300 -9.59 -7.53 12.46
#